data_e42af32cf9c5df08b618db7837a3a1e7
#
_entry.id   e42af32cf9c5df08b618db7837a3a1e7
#
_cell.length_a   1.000
_cell.length_b   1.000
_cell.length_c   1.000
_cell.angle_alpha   90.00
_cell.angle_beta   90.00
_cell.angle_gamma   90.00
#
_symmetry.space_group_name_H-M   'P 1'
#
loop_
_entity.id
_entity.type
_entity.pdbx_description
1 polymer ?
#
loop_
_entity_poly.entity_id
_entity_poly.type
_entity_poly.pdbx_seq_one_letter_code
_entity_poly.pdbx_strand_id
1 'polypeptide(L)'
;MNRTAPTLTIHAAYCAHQRVARATCQACVTACPRQAWQLLDEGLSFDADRCDSCGLCVAACPLEALEIPAPTPIVATDGERTLWLACERAGIPPSDSAPGDTGFTPCLHALTPDWVLHWQQRHRITQLRLASGDCAACDRRPAETLQRR
;
A
#
# COMPACT_ATOMS: atom_id res chain seq x y z
N MET A 1 -16.23 -15.89 1.30
CA MET A 1 -14.82 -15.49 1.37
C MET A 1 -14.66 -14.66 2.63
N ASN A 2 -13.95 -15.18 3.61
CA ASN A 2 -13.81 -14.54 4.91
C ASN A 2 -12.83 -13.37 4.73
N ARG A 3 -13.32 -12.13 4.65
CA ARG A 3 -12.46 -10.94 4.66
C ARG A 3 -11.87 -10.83 6.04
N THR A 4 -10.59 -11.13 6.15
CA THR A 4 -9.83 -10.78 7.34
C THR A 4 -9.95 -9.27 7.54
N ALA A 5 -10.24 -8.84 8.78
CA ALA A 5 -10.34 -7.41 9.10
C ALA A 5 -9.09 -6.66 8.63
N PRO A 6 -9.21 -5.43 8.14
CA PRO A 6 -8.07 -4.67 7.67
C PRO A 6 -7.07 -4.48 8.81
N THR A 7 -5.81 -4.80 8.53
CA THR A 7 -4.70 -4.66 9.49
C THR A 7 -4.15 -3.23 9.52
N LEU A 8 -4.99 -2.25 9.27
CA LEU A 8 -4.60 -0.83 9.30
C LEU A 8 -4.46 -0.36 10.74
N THR A 9 -3.28 0.10 11.10
CA THR A 9 -3.00 0.77 12.37
C THR A 9 -3.09 2.28 12.17
N ILE A 10 -3.79 2.97 13.06
CA ILE A 10 -3.97 4.42 13.03
C ILE A 10 -3.25 5.02 14.23
N HIS A 11 -2.16 5.74 13.98
CA HIS A 11 -1.42 6.50 14.99
C HIS A 11 -2.02 7.90 15.10
N ALA A 12 -3.12 8.00 15.84
CA ALA A 12 -3.90 9.24 15.95
C ALA A 12 -3.06 10.45 16.35
N ALA A 13 -2.07 10.27 17.24
CA ALA A 13 -1.18 11.34 17.70
C ALA A 13 -0.35 11.97 16.57
N TYR A 14 -0.15 11.30 15.44
CA TYR A 14 0.58 11.82 14.28
C TYR A 14 -0.34 12.50 13.26
N CYS A 15 -1.63 12.22 13.33
CA CYS A 15 -2.59 12.80 12.40
C CYS A 15 -2.75 14.32 12.61
N ALA A 16 -2.76 15.09 11.53
CA ALA A 16 -2.97 16.54 11.59
C ALA A 16 -4.28 16.91 12.32
N HIS A 17 -5.35 16.14 12.11
CA HIS A 17 -6.65 16.40 12.72
C HIS A 17 -6.68 16.23 14.24
N GLN A 18 -5.74 15.47 14.81
CA GLN A 18 -5.58 15.34 16.25
C GLN A 18 -4.68 16.42 16.85
N ARG A 19 -3.87 17.06 16.03
CA ARG A 19 -2.87 18.05 16.46
C ARG A 19 -3.32 19.50 16.28
N VAL A 20 -4.19 19.73 15.29
CA VAL A 20 -4.64 21.07 14.91
C VAL A 20 -6.16 21.07 14.71
N ALA A 21 -6.86 21.89 15.49
CA ALA A 21 -8.33 21.94 15.55
C ALA A 21 -9.02 22.26 14.19
N ARG A 22 -8.30 22.84 13.23
CA ARG A 22 -8.84 23.16 11.90
C ARG A 22 -7.93 22.62 10.80
N ALA A 23 -7.45 21.39 10.96
CA ALA A 23 -6.65 20.76 9.93
C ALA A 23 -7.50 20.53 8.66
N THR A 24 -6.89 20.78 7.50
CA THR A 24 -7.54 20.61 6.19
C THR A 24 -6.96 19.43 5.40
N CYS A 25 -6.13 18.59 6.05
CA CYS A 25 -5.51 17.45 5.39
C CYS A 25 -6.56 16.44 4.93
N GLN A 26 -6.56 16.06 3.67
CA GLN A 26 -7.48 15.07 3.08
C GLN A 26 -6.73 13.96 2.33
N ALA A 27 -5.43 13.78 2.58
CA ALA A 27 -4.60 12.86 1.82
C ALA A 27 -5.14 11.41 1.81
N CYS A 28 -5.53 10.88 2.98
CA CYS A 28 -6.10 9.54 3.09
C CYS A 28 -7.52 9.44 2.48
N VAL A 29 -8.33 10.50 2.59
CA VAL A 29 -9.67 10.57 1.99
C VAL A 29 -9.57 10.51 0.47
N THR A 30 -8.71 11.37 -0.11
CA THR A 30 -8.50 11.45 -1.57
C THR A 30 -7.87 10.17 -2.14
N ALA A 31 -6.99 9.52 -1.37
CA ALA A 31 -6.31 8.31 -1.83
C ALA A 31 -7.16 7.05 -1.76
N CYS A 32 -8.27 7.05 -1.01
CA CYS A 32 -9.05 5.85 -0.77
C CYS A 32 -10.07 5.55 -1.88
N PRO A 33 -9.86 4.52 -2.72
CA PRO A 33 -10.79 4.18 -3.80
C PRO A 33 -12.14 3.64 -3.29
N ARG A 34 -12.17 3.16 -2.04
CA ARG A 34 -13.38 2.61 -1.40
C ARG A 34 -14.11 3.63 -0.55
N GLN A 35 -13.61 4.88 -0.47
CA GLN A 35 -14.21 5.93 0.36
C GLN A 35 -14.39 5.48 1.83
N ALA A 36 -13.44 4.70 2.35
CA ALA A 36 -13.42 4.27 3.74
C ALA A 36 -13.06 5.41 4.71
N TRP A 37 -12.47 6.49 4.22
CA TRP A 37 -12.14 7.68 4.98
C TRP A 37 -13.12 8.80 4.67
N GLN A 38 -13.60 9.48 5.71
CA GLN A 38 -14.49 10.64 5.59
C GLN A 38 -13.99 11.75 6.52
N LEU A 39 -13.98 12.98 6.01
CA LEU A 39 -13.74 14.16 6.84
C LEU A 39 -15.10 14.73 7.24
N LEU A 40 -15.37 14.69 8.53
CA LEU A 40 -16.57 15.21 9.17
C LEU A 40 -16.22 16.49 9.94
N ASP A 41 -17.24 17.22 10.39
CA ASP A 41 -17.04 18.43 11.21
C ASP A 41 -16.29 18.14 12.51
N GLU A 42 -16.45 16.93 13.05
CA GLU A 42 -15.82 16.46 14.28
C GLU A 42 -14.41 15.90 14.05
N GLY A 43 -13.96 15.75 12.79
CA GLY A 43 -12.66 15.22 12.42
C GLY A 43 -12.71 14.09 11.41
N LEU A 44 -11.65 13.30 11.36
CA LEU A 44 -11.47 12.20 10.42
C LEU A 44 -12.12 10.91 10.94
N SER A 45 -13.02 10.32 10.16
CA SER A 45 -13.69 9.05 10.44
C SER A 45 -13.19 7.95 9.51
N PHE A 46 -13.13 6.70 10.00
CA PHE A 46 -12.73 5.53 9.26
C PHE A 46 -13.79 4.42 9.34
N ASP A 47 -14.24 3.95 8.19
CA ASP A 47 -15.16 2.84 8.02
C ASP A 47 -14.37 1.57 7.62
N ALA A 48 -14.21 0.66 8.58
CA ALA A 48 -13.46 -0.59 8.37
C ALA A 48 -14.15 -1.55 7.40
N ASP A 49 -15.48 -1.53 7.31
CA ASP A 49 -16.26 -2.42 6.44
C ASP A 49 -16.05 -2.07 4.95
N ARG A 50 -15.74 -0.83 4.66
CA ARG A 50 -15.42 -0.35 3.32
C ARG A 50 -13.96 -0.59 2.94
N CYS A 51 -13.08 -0.78 3.91
CA CYS A 51 -11.65 -0.94 3.66
C CYS A 51 -11.33 -2.29 3.02
N ASP A 52 -10.57 -2.27 1.92
CA ASP A 52 -10.05 -3.46 1.25
C ASP A 52 -8.55 -3.68 1.45
N SER A 53 -7.96 -3.01 2.44
CA SER A 53 -6.55 -3.12 2.84
C SER A 53 -5.54 -2.83 1.73
N CYS A 54 -5.89 -1.99 0.75
CA CYS A 54 -5.02 -1.70 -0.39
C CYS A 54 -3.74 -0.90 -0.04
N GLY A 55 -3.70 -0.23 1.12
CA GLY A 55 -2.53 0.52 1.60
C GLY A 55 -2.30 1.90 0.95
N LEU A 56 -3.12 2.32 -0.01
CA LEU A 56 -2.93 3.59 -0.72
C LEU A 56 -2.97 4.82 0.21
N CYS A 57 -3.79 4.77 1.25
CA CYS A 57 -3.86 5.84 2.25
C CYS A 57 -2.58 5.95 3.09
N VAL A 58 -1.87 4.84 3.31
CA VAL A 58 -0.58 4.81 4.01
C VAL A 58 0.47 5.56 3.20
N ALA A 59 0.63 5.19 1.92
CA ALA A 59 1.56 5.85 1.01
C ALA A 59 1.23 7.33 0.77
N ALA A 60 -0.05 7.71 0.89
CA ALA A 60 -0.50 9.08 0.72
C ALA A 60 -0.32 9.95 1.96
N CYS A 61 -0.22 9.36 3.16
CA CYS A 61 -0.16 10.11 4.41
C CYS A 61 1.19 10.82 4.58
N PRO A 62 1.23 12.17 4.57
CA PRO A 62 2.50 12.91 4.68
C PRO A 62 3.07 12.90 6.10
N LEU A 63 2.30 12.46 7.08
CA LEU A 63 2.67 12.45 8.49
C LEU A 63 2.87 11.05 9.06
N GLU A 64 2.86 10.03 8.18
CA GLU A 64 3.05 8.62 8.57
C GLU A 64 2.12 8.17 9.71
N ALA A 65 0.93 8.77 9.77
CA ALA A 65 -0.07 8.45 10.80
C ALA A 65 -0.80 7.13 10.56
N LEU A 66 -0.56 6.48 9.44
CA LEU A 66 -1.20 5.23 9.02
C LEU A 66 -0.15 4.18 8.72
N GLU A 67 -0.40 2.96 9.16
CA GLU A 67 0.52 1.84 8.97
C GLU A 67 -0.24 0.58 8.59
N ILE A 68 0.30 -0.19 7.67
CA ILE A 68 -0.07 -1.59 7.41
C ILE A 68 1.19 -2.46 7.48
N PRO A 69 1.07 -3.73 7.84
CA PRO A 69 2.20 -4.64 7.80
C PRO A 69 2.85 -4.64 6.42
N ALA A 70 4.17 -4.54 6.39
CA ALA A 70 4.91 -4.69 5.14
C ALA A 70 4.64 -6.10 4.55
N PRO A 71 4.44 -6.23 3.24
CA PRO A 71 4.36 -7.53 2.60
C PRO A 71 5.61 -8.35 2.92
N THR A 72 5.45 -9.65 3.17
CA THR A 72 6.61 -10.53 3.36
C THR A 72 7.32 -10.68 2.01
N PRO A 73 8.57 -10.23 1.89
CA PRO A 73 9.28 -10.35 0.64
C PRO A 73 9.66 -11.82 0.40
N ILE A 74 9.45 -12.28 -0.81
CA ILE A 74 9.98 -13.54 -1.29
C ILE A 74 11.18 -13.21 -2.17
N VAL A 75 12.37 -13.62 -1.75
CA VAL A 75 13.62 -13.34 -2.43
C VAL A 75 14.06 -14.59 -3.18
N ALA A 76 14.19 -14.50 -4.49
CA ALA A 76 14.71 -15.60 -5.29
C ALA A 76 16.16 -15.94 -4.88
N THR A 77 16.46 -17.23 -4.81
CA THR A 77 17.77 -17.75 -4.41
C THR A 77 18.71 -17.99 -5.61
N ASP A 78 18.45 -17.34 -6.72
CA ASP A 78 19.19 -17.47 -7.99
C ASP A 78 20.59 -16.86 -7.99
N GLY A 79 21.09 -16.47 -6.81
CA GLY A 79 22.39 -15.81 -6.66
C GLY A 79 22.35 -14.28 -6.83
N GLU A 80 21.35 -13.75 -7.50
CA GLU A 80 21.20 -12.30 -7.72
C GLU A 80 20.35 -11.59 -6.66
N ARG A 81 19.77 -12.34 -5.71
CA ARG A 81 18.91 -11.79 -4.65
C ARG A 81 17.85 -10.83 -5.19
N THR A 82 17.14 -11.27 -6.21
CA THR A 82 16.05 -10.52 -6.83
C THR A 82 14.77 -10.68 -6.02
N LEU A 83 14.16 -9.55 -5.66
CA LEU A 83 12.82 -9.53 -5.12
C LEU A 83 11.82 -9.28 -6.25
N TRP A 84 10.93 -10.24 -6.45
CA TRP A 84 9.79 -10.10 -7.34
C TRP A 84 8.55 -9.72 -6.53
N LEU A 85 7.87 -8.66 -6.96
CA LEU A 85 6.66 -8.20 -6.32
C LEU A 85 5.61 -7.87 -7.37
N ALA A 86 4.46 -8.51 -7.24
CA ALA A 86 3.33 -8.32 -8.14
C ALA A 86 2.14 -7.67 -7.42
N CYS A 87 1.40 -6.86 -8.14
CA CYS A 87 0.09 -6.41 -7.71
C CYS A 87 -0.89 -7.60 -7.76
N GLU A 88 -1.74 -7.76 -6.73
CA GLU A 88 -2.78 -8.80 -6.72
C GLU A 88 -3.69 -8.77 -7.95
N ARG A 89 -3.77 -7.63 -8.62
CA ARG A 89 -4.60 -7.42 -9.81
C ARG A 89 -3.81 -7.45 -11.12
N ALA A 90 -2.55 -7.85 -11.06
CA ALA A 90 -1.71 -7.92 -12.25
C ALA A 90 -2.15 -9.01 -13.24
N GLY A 91 -3.03 -9.92 -12.82
CA GLY A 91 -3.47 -11.03 -13.67
C GLY A 91 -2.36 -11.99 -14.09
N ILE A 92 -1.22 -11.92 -13.41
CA ILE A 92 -0.07 -12.77 -13.71
C ILE A 92 -0.35 -14.15 -13.13
N PRO A 93 -0.47 -15.18 -13.97
CA PRO A 93 -0.52 -16.55 -13.48
C PRO A 93 0.81 -16.87 -12.78
N PRO A 94 0.80 -17.66 -11.71
CA PRO A 94 2.02 -17.98 -10.95
C PRO A 94 3.13 -18.65 -11.78
N SER A 95 2.88 -18.99 -13.05
CA SER A 95 3.71 -19.95 -13.79
C SER A 95 4.52 -19.40 -14.95
N ASP A 96 4.25 -18.23 -15.53
CA ASP A 96 4.79 -17.99 -16.89
C ASP A 96 5.85 -16.88 -17.03
N SER A 97 6.11 -16.07 -16.03
CA SER A 97 7.14 -15.01 -16.13
C SER A 97 7.75 -14.61 -14.80
N ALA A 98 7.19 -15.05 -13.70
CA ALA A 98 7.74 -14.85 -12.38
C ALA A 98 8.18 -16.21 -11.82
N PRO A 99 9.37 -16.31 -11.24
CA PRO A 99 9.75 -17.50 -10.48
C PRO A 99 8.66 -17.84 -9.48
N GLY A 100 8.47 -19.12 -9.13
CA GLY A 100 7.45 -19.58 -8.18
C GLY A 100 7.43 -18.87 -6.82
N ASP A 101 8.39 -17.97 -6.61
CA ASP A 101 8.63 -17.17 -5.42
C ASP A 101 8.28 -15.68 -5.61
N THR A 102 7.20 -15.38 -6.31
CA THR A 102 6.74 -13.97 -6.45
C THR A 102 5.90 -13.56 -5.24
N GLY A 103 6.31 -12.51 -4.55
CA GLY A 103 5.51 -11.86 -3.52
C GLY A 103 4.35 -11.06 -4.12
N PHE A 104 3.22 -11.02 -3.43
CA PHE A 104 2.07 -10.22 -3.84
C PHE A 104 1.81 -9.09 -2.85
N THR A 105 1.45 -7.94 -3.39
CA THR A 105 0.96 -6.80 -2.62
C THR A 105 -0.41 -6.37 -3.14
N PRO A 106 -1.30 -5.89 -2.28
CA PRO A 106 -2.61 -5.40 -2.70
C PRO A 106 -2.53 -4.35 -3.80
N CYS A 107 -1.56 -3.44 -3.71
CA CYS A 107 -1.30 -2.43 -4.73
C CYS A 107 0.16 -1.98 -4.69
N LEU A 108 0.83 -1.96 -5.84
CA LEU A 108 2.22 -1.50 -5.94
C LEU A 108 2.39 -0.01 -5.62
N HIS A 109 1.35 0.81 -5.83
CA HIS A 109 1.38 2.22 -5.45
C HIS A 109 1.31 2.46 -3.93
N ALA A 110 1.08 1.41 -3.15
CA ALA A 110 1.16 1.46 -1.69
C ALA A 110 2.59 1.22 -1.15
N LEU A 111 3.54 0.86 -2.02
CA LEU A 111 4.92 0.68 -1.61
C LEU A 111 5.51 1.99 -1.12
N THR A 112 6.10 1.94 0.07
CA THR A 112 6.86 3.05 0.62
C THR A 112 8.36 2.84 0.43
N PRO A 113 9.16 3.91 0.33
CA PRO A 113 10.62 3.79 0.28
C PRO A 113 11.20 3.00 1.46
N ASP A 114 10.60 3.14 2.64
CA ASP A 114 11.05 2.46 3.87
C ASP A 114 10.96 0.94 3.75
N TRP A 115 9.90 0.41 3.13
CA TRP A 115 9.82 -1.03 2.90
C TRP A 115 10.93 -1.52 1.98
N VAL A 116 11.22 -0.79 0.90
CA VAL A 116 12.29 -1.14 -0.05
C VAL A 116 13.64 -1.11 0.65
N LEU A 117 13.92 -0.07 1.42
CA LEU A 117 15.17 0.06 2.18
C LEU A 117 15.29 -1.03 3.24
N HIS A 118 14.21 -1.32 3.97
CA HIS A 118 14.19 -2.39 4.95
C HIS A 118 14.50 -3.75 4.31
N TRP A 119 13.88 -4.07 3.19
CA TRP A 119 14.14 -5.32 2.46
C TRP A 119 15.56 -5.37 1.94
N GLN A 120 16.08 -4.26 1.40
CA GLN A 120 17.46 -4.17 0.94
C GLN A 120 18.45 -4.48 2.08
N GLN A 121 18.25 -3.87 3.23
CA GLN A 121 19.14 -4.07 4.39
C GLN A 121 19.03 -5.49 4.97
N ARG A 122 17.79 -5.98 5.18
CA ARG A 122 17.55 -7.25 5.84
C ARG A 122 17.84 -8.45 4.96
N HIS A 123 17.47 -8.39 3.70
CA HIS A 123 17.56 -9.51 2.75
C HIS A 123 18.68 -9.31 1.72
N ARG A 124 19.38 -8.17 1.76
CA ARG A 124 20.45 -7.82 0.82
C ARG A 124 20.00 -7.95 -0.63
N ILE A 125 18.79 -7.51 -0.95
CA ILE A 125 18.30 -7.52 -2.32
C ILE A 125 19.14 -6.57 -3.18
N THR A 126 19.47 -7.02 -4.37
CA THR A 126 20.22 -6.24 -5.36
C THR A 126 19.32 -5.75 -6.49
N GLN A 127 18.21 -6.43 -6.72
CA GLN A 127 17.24 -6.09 -7.75
C GLN A 127 15.81 -6.16 -7.19
N LEU A 128 14.98 -5.19 -7.56
CA LEU A 128 13.55 -5.19 -7.32
C LEU A 128 12.84 -5.20 -8.68
N ARG A 129 12.03 -6.22 -8.93
CA ARG A 129 11.22 -6.34 -10.13
C ARG A 129 9.75 -6.24 -9.77
N LEU A 130 9.06 -5.31 -10.41
CA LEU A 130 7.66 -5.00 -10.15
C LEU A 130 6.81 -5.42 -11.35
N ALA A 131 5.72 -6.14 -11.07
CA ALA A 131 4.76 -6.52 -12.08
C ALA A 131 3.39 -5.91 -11.78
N SER A 132 2.95 -5.00 -12.63
CA SER A 132 1.65 -4.34 -12.52
C SER A 132 0.68 -4.83 -13.58
N GLY A 133 -0.62 -4.78 -13.27
CA GLY A 133 -1.69 -4.88 -14.25
C GLY A 133 -2.02 -3.53 -14.88
N ASP A 134 -3.17 -3.48 -15.56
CA ASP A 134 -3.70 -2.22 -16.10
C ASP A 134 -4.29 -1.35 -14.98
N CYS A 135 -3.51 -0.40 -14.50
CA CYS A 135 -3.93 0.51 -13.46
C CYS A 135 -5.04 1.47 -13.92
N ALA A 136 -5.19 1.72 -15.20
CA ALA A 136 -6.24 2.58 -15.74
C ALA A 136 -7.62 1.92 -15.65
N ALA A 137 -7.68 0.61 -15.82
CA ALA A 137 -8.90 -0.19 -15.68
C ALA A 137 -9.09 -0.75 -14.26
N CYS A 138 -8.19 -0.46 -13.32
CA CYS A 138 -8.23 -1.01 -11.97
C CYS A 138 -9.31 -0.34 -11.12
N ASP A 139 -10.10 -1.14 -10.38
CA ASP A 139 -11.11 -0.65 -9.42
C ASP A 139 -10.49 0.01 -8.16
N ARG A 140 -9.18 -0.17 -7.94
CA ARG A 140 -8.36 0.53 -6.95
C ARG A 140 -7.59 1.69 -7.56
N ARG A 141 -8.05 2.27 -8.66
CA ARG A 141 -7.34 3.31 -9.38
C ARG A 141 -6.73 4.33 -8.41
N PRO A 142 -5.40 4.37 -8.27
CA PRO A 142 -4.75 5.30 -7.35
C PRO A 142 -4.92 6.74 -7.83
N ALA A 143 -4.94 7.69 -6.90
CA ALA A 143 -4.93 9.10 -7.23
C ALA A 143 -3.71 9.43 -8.11
N GLU A 144 -3.85 10.35 -9.04
CA GLU A 144 -2.80 10.72 -10.00
C GLU A 144 -1.47 11.10 -9.33
N THR A 145 -1.56 11.70 -8.14
CA THR A 145 -0.39 12.04 -7.32
C THR A 145 0.43 10.84 -6.88
N LEU A 146 -0.21 9.68 -6.68
CA LEU A 146 0.47 8.43 -6.33
C LEU A 146 1.03 7.71 -7.56
N GLN A 147 0.45 7.94 -8.74
CA GLN A 147 0.95 7.34 -9.98
C GLN A 147 2.27 7.96 -10.46
N ARG A 148 2.59 9.18 -10.00
CA ARG A 148 3.80 9.93 -10.39
C ARG A 148 4.99 9.71 -9.46
N ARG A 149 4.85 8.88 -8.45
CA ARG A 149 5.93 8.46 -7.55
C ARG A 149 6.58 7.19 -8.07
#